data_f65b22596c37d6d718b4d5cbae846d95
#
_entry.id   f65b22596c37d6d718b4d5cbae846d95
#
_cell.length_a   1.000
_cell.length_b   1.000
_cell.length_c   1.000
_cell.angle_alpha   90.00
_cell.angle_beta   90.00
_cell.angle_gamma   90.00
#
_symmetry.space_group_name_H-M   'P 1'
#
loop_
_entity.id
_entity.type
_entity.pdbx_description
1 polymer ?
#
loop_
_entity_poly.entity_id
_entity_poly.type
_entity_poly.pdbx_seq_one_letter_code
_entity_poly.pdbx_strand_id
1 'polypeptide(L)'
;MPELLVLYYSRNGATRRLADHVARGIESVRDAQARVRTVPPVASVTTVAAPPVPPAGAPYCETRDLEECVGLALGSPTRFGNMAAPMKHFLDGTGALWQNGALAGKPACVITSTSSQHGGQESTLLSMMLPLFHHGMLLVGLPYTEPALNTTAGGGTPYGASHVAGFGAERAITEDEKRLAVALGARLARFALKLQ
;
A
#
# COMPACT_ATOMS: atom_id res chain seq x y z
N MET A 1 -5.27 -18.18 -10.17
CA MET A 1 -4.15 -17.24 -10.47
C MET A 1 -3.61 -16.73 -9.16
N PRO A 2 -2.29 -16.57 -9.01
CA PRO A 2 -1.70 -15.95 -7.82
C PRO A 2 -2.26 -14.56 -7.59
N GLU A 3 -2.75 -14.30 -6.38
CA GLU A 3 -3.33 -13.02 -6.01
C GLU A 3 -2.37 -12.24 -5.12
N LEU A 4 -2.11 -10.99 -5.52
CA LEU A 4 -1.35 -10.02 -4.73
C LEU A 4 -2.34 -9.09 -4.03
N LEU A 5 -2.18 -8.95 -2.73
CA LEU A 5 -3.04 -8.09 -1.94
C LEU A 5 -2.58 -6.63 -2.05
N VAL A 6 -3.50 -5.75 -2.42
CA VAL A 6 -3.34 -4.29 -2.34
C VAL A 6 -4.18 -3.82 -1.16
N LEU A 7 -3.54 -3.69 0.00
CA LEU A 7 -4.18 -3.27 1.24
C LEU A 7 -3.91 -1.79 1.51
N TYR A 8 -4.97 -1.00 1.64
CA TYR A 8 -4.83 0.42 1.88
C TYR A 8 -5.80 0.96 2.94
N TYR A 9 -5.44 2.10 3.54
CA TYR A 9 -6.36 3.02 4.19
C TYR A 9 -6.36 4.36 3.46
N SER A 10 -7.51 4.97 3.28
CA SER A 10 -7.63 6.28 2.64
C SER A 10 -8.73 7.11 3.28
N ARG A 11 -8.40 8.32 3.78
CA ARG A 11 -9.39 9.22 4.38
C ARG A 11 -10.18 9.99 3.32
N ASN A 12 -9.48 10.61 2.37
CA ASN A 12 -10.04 11.51 1.35
C ASN A 12 -9.83 10.98 -0.07
N GLY A 13 -9.64 9.68 -0.25
CA GLY A 13 -9.52 9.05 -1.55
C GLY A 13 -8.12 9.09 -2.20
N ALA A 14 -7.17 9.92 -1.74
CA ALA A 14 -5.85 10.06 -2.38
C ALA A 14 -5.07 8.74 -2.39
N THR A 15 -4.89 8.08 -1.25
CA THR A 15 -4.21 6.78 -1.17
C THR A 15 -4.95 5.70 -1.96
N ARG A 16 -6.31 5.73 -2.00
CA ARG A 16 -7.11 4.81 -2.81
C ARG A 16 -6.76 4.94 -4.29
N ARG A 17 -6.76 6.17 -4.85
CA ARG A 17 -6.41 6.39 -6.26
C ARG A 17 -5.02 5.87 -6.60
N LEU A 18 -4.06 6.04 -5.69
CA LEU A 18 -2.70 5.50 -5.87
C LEU A 18 -2.70 3.97 -5.82
N ALA A 19 -3.42 3.36 -4.89
CA ALA A 19 -3.59 1.91 -4.78
C ALA A 19 -4.23 1.30 -6.05
N ASP A 20 -5.21 1.99 -6.65
CA ASP A 20 -5.82 1.58 -7.92
C ASP A 20 -4.78 1.55 -9.07
N HIS A 21 -3.81 2.45 -9.09
CA HIS A 21 -2.72 2.41 -10.08
C HIS A 21 -1.74 1.27 -9.81
N VAL A 22 -1.42 0.98 -8.55
CA VAL A 22 -0.62 -0.21 -8.18
C VAL A 22 -1.33 -1.49 -8.63
N ALA A 23 -2.64 -1.60 -8.38
CA ALA A 23 -3.44 -2.75 -8.83
C ALA A 23 -3.36 -2.93 -10.35
N ARG A 24 -3.51 -1.85 -11.13
CA ARG A 24 -3.33 -1.89 -12.60
C ARG A 24 -1.92 -2.35 -13.00
N GLY A 25 -0.90 -1.95 -12.25
CA GLY A 25 0.47 -2.43 -12.46
C GLY A 25 0.61 -3.93 -12.23
N ILE A 26 0.01 -4.46 -11.18
CA ILE A 26 -0.03 -5.91 -10.91
C ILE A 26 -0.73 -6.63 -12.08
N GLU A 27 -1.90 -6.17 -12.47
CA GLU A 27 -2.72 -6.76 -13.54
C GLU A 27 -2.10 -6.62 -14.94
N SER A 28 -1.13 -5.73 -15.12
CA SER A 28 -0.34 -5.64 -16.38
C SER A 28 0.65 -6.79 -16.55
N VAL A 29 0.90 -7.56 -15.50
CA VAL A 29 1.79 -8.73 -15.53
C VAL A 29 0.95 -9.98 -15.77
N ARG A 30 1.28 -10.73 -16.83
CA ARG A 30 0.60 -11.97 -17.16
C ARG A 30 0.64 -12.94 -15.96
N ASP A 31 -0.49 -13.58 -15.72
CA ASP A 31 -0.69 -14.57 -14.64
C ASP A 31 -0.63 -13.99 -13.21
N ALA A 32 -0.76 -12.66 -13.04
CA ALA A 32 -0.92 -11.99 -11.75
C ALA A 32 -2.30 -11.33 -11.65
N GLN A 33 -2.90 -11.36 -10.46
CA GLN A 33 -4.19 -10.73 -10.17
C GLN A 33 -4.07 -9.85 -8.93
N ALA A 34 -4.71 -8.67 -8.94
CA ALA A 34 -4.78 -7.79 -7.78
C ALA A 34 -6.05 -8.08 -6.95
N ARG A 35 -5.86 -8.29 -5.64
CA ARG A 35 -6.95 -8.33 -4.65
C ARG A 35 -6.90 -7.04 -3.85
N VAL A 36 -7.85 -6.13 -4.09
CA VAL A 36 -7.86 -4.82 -3.43
C VAL A 36 -8.73 -4.87 -2.17
N ARG A 37 -8.17 -4.42 -1.02
CA ARG A 37 -8.84 -4.37 0.29
C ARG A 37 -8.55 -3.06 1.01
N THR A 38 -9.43 -2.69 1.91
CA THR A 38 -9.23 -1.56 2.83
C THR A 38 -9.37 -1.99 4.29
N VAL A 39 -9.01 -1.10 5.22
CA VAL A 39 -9.23 -1.32 6.66
C VAL A 39 -10.30 -0.34 7.17
N PRO A 40 -11.09 -0.72 8.19
CA PRO A 40 -12.07 0.17 8.79
C PRO A 40 -11.40 1.36 9.48
N PRO A 41 -12.09 2.52 9.57
CA PRO A 41 -11.63 3.62 10.39
C PRO A 41 -11.66 3.22 11.88
N VAL A 42 -10.72 3.76 12.66
CA VAL A 42 -10.76 3.64 14.12
C VAL A 42 -11.75 4.67 14.67
N ALA A 43 -12.71 4.23 15.46
CA ALA A 43 -13.65 5.11 16.15
C ALA A 43 -12.98 5.80 17.34
N SER A 44 -13.34 7.05 17.58
CA SER A 44 -12.89 7.81 18.77
C SER A 44 -13.58 7.37 20.07
N VAL A 45 -14.68 6.62 19.96
CA VAL A 45 -15.43 6.03 21.06
C VAL A 45 -15.64 4.55 20.80
N THR A 46 -15.47 3.72 21.82
CA THR A 46 -15.52 2.24 21.70
C THR A 46 -16.92 1.68 21.43
N THR A 47 -17.96 2.50 21.59
CA THR A 47 -19.36 2.12 21.37
C THR A 47 -19.82 2.23 19.92
N VAL A 48 -19.01 2.85 19.03
CA VAL A 48 -19.35 3.04 17.61
C VAL A 48 -18.42 2.17 16.78
N ALA A 49 -18.92 1.06 16.29
CA ALA A 49 -18.23 0.24 15.32
C ALA A 49 -18.48 0.78 13.88
N ALA A 50 -17.50 0.62 13.00
CA ALA A 50 -17.72 0.80 11.56
C ALA A 50 -18.79 -0.20 11.07
N PRO A 51 -19.59 0.13 10.03
CA PRO A 51 -20.50 -0.83 9.45
C PRO A 51 -19.71 -2.06 8.94
N PRO A 52 -20.31 -3.27 8.94
CA PRO A 52 -19.61 -4.50 8.54
C PRO A 52 -19.17 -4.50 7.08
N VAL A 53 -19.75 -3.63 6.25
CA VAL A 53 -19.36 -3.42 4.85
C VAL A 53 -19.09 -1.93 4.65
N PRO A 54 -17.97 -1.55 3.99
CA PRO A 54 -17.68 -0.14 3.74
C PRO A 54 -18.76 0.44 2.80
N PRO A 55 -19.20 1.70 3.02
CA PRO A 55 -20.24 2.34 2.21
C PRO A 55 -19.78 2.60 0.77
N ALA A 56 -18.47 2.63 0.54
CA ALA A 56 -17.85 2.79 -0.78
C ALA A 56 -16.41 2.27 -0.76
N GLY A 57 -15.93 1.83 -1.92
CA GLY A 57 -14.57 1.34 -2.09
C GLY A 57 -14.45 -0.17 -2.02
N ALA A 58 -13.24 -0.66 -1.74
CA ALA A 58 -12.96 -2.09 -1.61
C ALA A 58 -13.56 -2.66 -0.31
N PRO A 59 -13.88 -3.95 -0.27
CA PRO A 59 -14.25 -4.64 0.98
C PRO A 59 -13.16 -4.52 2.04
N TYR A 60 -13.54 -4.68 3.31
CA TYR A 60 -12.57 -4.77 4.38
C TYR A 60 -11.68 -5.99 4.22
N CYS A 61 -10.42 -5.84 4.60
CA CYS A 61 -9.46 -6.92 4.63
C CYS A 61 -9.76 -7.87 5.78
N GLU A 62 -9.77 -9.15 5.49
CA GLU A 62 -9.81 -10.23 6.47
C GLU A 62 -8.41 -10.85 6.63
N THR A 63 -8.18 -11.53 7.74
CA THR A 63 -6.92 -12.25 8.01
C THR A 63 -6.57 -13.23 6.88
N ARG A 64 -7.59 -13.90 6.33
CA ARG A 64 -7.44 -14.83 5.20
C ARG A 64 -6.87 -14.18 3.95
N ASP A 65 -7.17 -12.91 3.68
CA ASP A 65 -6.60 -12.20 2.52
C ASP A 65 -5.07 -12.10 2.60
N LEU A 66 -4.52 -11.93 3.82
CA LEU A 66 -3.07 -11.93 4.07
C LEU A 66 -2.47 -13.34 3.96
N GLU A 67 -3.16 -14.36 4.48
CA GLU A 67 -2.69 -15.74 4.41
C GLU A 67 -2.59 -16.24 2.97
N GLU A 68 -3.61 -15.98 2.16
CA GLU A 68 -3.73 -16.46 0.79
C GLU A 68 -2.91 -15.66 -0.24
N CYS A 69 -2.60 -14.39 0.03
CA CYS A 69 -1.87 -13.57 -0.94
C CYS A 69 -0.45 -14.11 -1.18
N VAL A 70 0.05 -13.93 -2.39
CA VAL A 70 1.44 -14.27 -2.76
C VAL A 70 2.37 -13.04 -2.73
N GLY A 71 1.84 -11.87 -2.42
CA GLY A 71 2.57 -10.60 -2.28
C GLY A 71 1.65 -9.50 -1.78
N LEU A 72 2.20 -8.46 -1.18
CA LEU A 72 1.46 -7.39 -0.50
C LEU A 72 1.90 -6.01 -0.97
N ALA A 73 0.95 -5.16 -1.37
CA ALA A 73 1.14 -3.71 -1.46
C ALA A 73 0.38 -3.04 -0.31
N LEU A 74 1.10 -2.42 0.62
CA LEU A 74 0.55 -1.78 1.82
C LEU A 74 0.48 -0.27 1.63
N GLY A 75 -0.73 0.33 1.79
CA GLY A 75 -0.97 1.75 1.53
C GLY A 75 -1.62 2.50 2.68
N SER A 76 -1.03 3.64 3.07
CA SER A 76 -1.59 4.52 4.08
C SER A 76 -1.29 5.98 3.76
N PRO A 77 -2.21 6.93 4.05
CA PRO A 77 -1.83 8.34 4.08
C PRO A 77 -0.85 8.58 5.24
N THR A 78 0.00 9.61 5.09
CA THR A 78 0.89 10.03 6.19
C THR A 78 0.10 10.58 7.37
N ARG A 79 0.57 10.27 8.56
CA ARG A 79 0.22 10.92 9.83
C ARG A 79 1.50 11.16 10.61
N PHE A 80 1.99 12.42 10.55
CA PHE A 80 3.25 12.81 11.22
C PHE A 80 4.44 11.92 10.85
N GLY A 81 4.58 11.60 9.56
CA GLY A 81 5.67 10.75 9.05
C GLY A 81 5.48 9.25 9.29
N ASN A 82 4.29 8.81 9.70
CA ASN A 82 3.95 7.40 9.94
C ASN A 82 2.61 7.05 9.28
N MET A 83 2.24 5.77 9.30
CA MET A 83 0.94 5.31 8.81
C MET A 83 -0.21 5.82 9.68
N ALA A 84 -1.40 5.90 9.11
CA ALA A 84 -2.61 6.25 9.85
C ALA A 84 -3.00 5.15 10.87
N ALA A 85 -3.57 5.56 12.01
CA ALA A 85 -3.98 4.66 13.08
C ALA A 85 -4.83 3.45 12.64
N PRO A 86 -5.80 3.57 11.71
CA PRO A 86 -6.54 2.40 11.24
C PRO A 86 -5.66 1.31 10.62
N MET A 87 -4.64 1.69 9.85
CA MET A 87 -3.69 0.73 9.28
C MET A 87 -2.82 0.07 10.36
N LYS A 88 -2.31 0.88 11.30
CA LYS A 88 -1.53 0.33 12.41
C LYS A 88 -2.35 -0.59 13.30
N HIS A 89 -3.60 -0.21 13.61
CA HIS A 89 -4.52 -1.05 14.37
C HIS A 89 -4.79 -2.40 13.70
N PHE A 90 -4.98 -2.40 12.38
CA PHE A 90 -5.13 -3.63 11.62
C PHE A 90 -3.87 -4.52 11.73
N LEU A 91 -2.68 -3.94 11.52
CA LEU A 91 -1.41 -4.67 11.63
C LEU A 91 -1.16 -5.21 13.05
N ASP A 92 -1.56 -4.46 14.09
CA ASP A 92 -1.43 -4.92 15.49
C ASP A 92 -2.27 -6.20 15.76
N GLY A 93 -3.35 -6.41 15.00
CA GLY A 93 -4.17 -7.62 15.05
C GLY A 93 -3.57 -8.84 14.34
N THR A 94 -2.43 -8.72 13.63
CA THR A 94 -1.84 -9.81 12.84
C THR A 94 -0.82 -10.68 13.59
N GLY A 95 -0.78 -10.60 14.91
CA GLY A 95 0.20 -11.33 15.73
C GLY A 95 0.24 -12.84 15.50
N ALA A 96 -0.91 -13.47 15.29
CA ALA A 96 -0.99 -14.90 14.99
C ALA A 96 -0.35 -15.26 13.64
N LEU A 97 -0.55 -14.39 12.60
CA LEU A 97 0.08 -14.57 11.29
C LEU A 97 1.60 -14.41 11.34
N TRP A 98 2.07 -13.48 12.17
CA TRP A 98 3.49 -13.30 12.43
C TRP A 98 4.09 -14.55 13.10
N GLN A 99 3.44 -15.09 14.12
CA GLN A 99 3.94 -16.23 14.88
C GLN A 99 4.01 -17.50 14.03
N ASN A 100 3.07 -17.72 13.11
CA ASN A 100 3.07 -18.88 12.22
C ASN A 100 3.85 -18.67 10.91
N GLY A 101 4.41 -17.47 10.69
CA GLY A 101 5.21 -17.16 9.50
C GLY A 101 4.41 -17.04 8.21
N ALA A 102 3.10 -16.76 8.27
CA ALA A 102 2.21 -16.74 7.10
C ALA A 102 2.66 -15.81 5.96
N LEU A 103 3.39 -14.75 6.27
CA LEU A 103 3.90 -13.77 5.29
C LEU A 103 5.41 -13.91 5.01
N ALA A 104 6.10 -14.80 5.70
CA ALA A 104 7.55 -14.95 5.55
C ALA A 104 7.95 -15.33 4.10
N GLY A 105 8.93 -14.61 3.54
CA GLY A 105 9.41 -14.81 2.18
C GLY A 105 8.53 -14.24 1.07
N LYS A 106 7.31 -13.78 1.36
CA LYS A 106 6.46 -13.11 0.36
C LYS A 106 6.97 -11.70 0.07
N PRO A 107 6.97 -11.22 -1.19
CA PRO A 107 7.39 -9.87 -1.51
C PRO A 107 6.34 -8.83 -1.09
N ALA A 108 6.80 -7.64 -0.66
CA ALA A 108 5.94 -6.54 -0.29
C ALA A 108 6.48 -5.20 -0.80
N CYS A 109 5.57 -4.26 -1.08
CA CYS A 109 5.89 -2.86 -1.33
C CYS A 109 4.96 -1.94 -0.53
N VAL A 110 5.34 -0.68 -0.41
CA VAL A 110 4.60 0.33 0.35
C VAL A 110 4.25 1.54 -0.50
N ILE A 111 3.10 2.17 -0.21
CA ILE A 111 2.64 3.38 -0.90
C ILE A 111 2.05 4.38 0.08
N THR A 112 2.19 5.68 -0.19
CA THR A 112 1.66 6.72 0.69
C THR A 112 1.09 7.92 -0.09
N SER A 113 0.33 8.75 0.60
CA SER A 113 -0.05 10.09 0.14
C SER A 113 0.19 11.11 1.23
N THR A 114 0.61 12.33 0.83
CA THR A 114 0.91 13.44 1.72
C THR A 114 0.20 14.70 1.27
N SER A 115 0.06 15.70 2.14
CA SER A 115 -0.48 17.00 1.76
C SER A 115 0.56 17.89 1.06
N SER A 116 1.84 17.70 1.35
CA SER A 116 2.94 18.49 0.77
C SER A 116 4.11 17.59 0.36
N GLN A 117 4.99 18.12 -0.51
CA GLN A 117 6.12 17.37 -1.05
C GLN A 117 7.08 16.86 0.05
N HIS A 118 7.39 17.70 1.05
CA HIS A 118 8.23 17.34 2.19
C HIS A 118 7.42 16.95 3.44
N GLY A 119 6.17 16.52 3.25
CA GLY A 119 5.23 16.17 4.32
C GLY A 119 5.36 14.77 4.87
N GLY A 120 6.51 14.11 4.69
CA GLY A 120 6.79 12.79 5.23
C GLY A 120 6.54 11.64 4.26
N GLN A 121 6.75 11.82 2.95
CA GLN A 121 6.62 10.74 1.97
C GLN A 121 7.56 9.59 2.31
N GLU A 122 8.87 9.84 2.39
CA GLU A 122 9.90 8.85 2.63
C GLU A 122 9.80 8.25 4.04
N SER A 123 9.63 9.09 5.07
CA SER A 123 9.55 8.61 6.45
C SER A 123 8.34 7.70 6.68
N THR A 124 7.18 8.02 6.07
CA THR A 124 6.00 7.15 6.14
C THR A 124 6.25 5.81 5.47
N LEU A 125 6.81 5.81 4.25
CA LEU A 125 7.14 4.57 3.53
C LEU A 125 8.13 3.72 4.34
N LEU A 126 9.22 4.30 4.81
CA LEU A 126 10.24 3.60 5.61
C LEU A 126 9.67 3.05 6.92
N SER A 127 8.81 3.82 7.62
CA SER A 127 8.18 3.34 8.85
C SER A 127 7.19 2.19 8.60
N MET A 128 6.51 2.19 7.45
CA MET A 128 5.62 1.09 7.05
C MET A 128 6.37 -0.20 6.71
N MET A 129 7.63 -0.11 6.30
CA MET A 129 8.46 -1.28 6.02
C MET A 129 8.82 -2.07 7.29
N LEU A 130 8.94 -1.42 8.45
CA LEU A 130 9.34 -2.07 9.69
C LEU A 130 8.44 -3.24 10.09
N PRO A 131 7.10 -3.11 10.19
CA PRO A 131 6.24 -4.25 10.49
C PRO A 131 6.31 -5.34 9.41
N LEU A 132 6.54 -5.01 8.14
CA LEU A 132 6.69 -6.00 7.08
C LEU A 132 7.99 -6.81 7.21
N PHE A 133 9.09 -6.16 7.64
CA PHE A 133 10.32 -6.88 8.03
C PHE A 133 10.09 -7.84 9.19
N HIS A 134 9.32 -7.41 10.22
CA HIS A 134 8.97 -8.29 11.34
C HIS A 134 8.15 -9.51 10.90
N HIS A 135 7.32 -9.37 9.86
CA HIS A 135 6.61 -10.47 9.23
C HIS A 135 7.50 -11.34 8.31
N GLY A 136 8.80 -11.01 8.16
CA GLY A 136 9.73 -11.76 7.32
C GLY A 136 9.55 -11.53 5.82
N MET A 137 8.90 -10.45 5.40
CA MET A 137 8.63 -10.15 4.00
C MET A 137 9.87 -9.58 3.27
N LEU A 138 9.91 -9.77 1.96
CA LEU A 138 10.95 -9.22 1.07
C LEU A 138 10.50 -7.89 0.50
N LEU A 139 11.17 -6.79 0.84
CA LEU A 139 10.76 -5.46 0.41
C LEU A 139 11.20 -5.14 -1.01
N VAL A 140 10.26 -4.59 -1.80
CA VAL A 140 10.43 -4.22 -3.21
C VAL A 140 10.18 -2.72 -3.36
N GLY A 141 11.21 -1.98 -3.75
CA GLY A 141 11.12 -0.56 -4.10
C GLY A 141 11.13 -0.32 -5.61
N LEU A 142 11.34 0.92 -6.01
CA LEU A 142 11.49 1.36 -7.40
C LEU A 142 12.97 1.62 -7.71
N PRO A 143 13.53 1.02 -8.77
CA PRO A 143 14.91 1.29 -9.18
C PRO A 143 14.99 2.60 -9.98
N TYR A 144 16.13 3.28 -9.95
CA TYR A 144 16.38 4.48 -10.74
C TYR A 144 16.46 4.25 -12.26
N THR A 145 16.30 3.00 -12.71
CA THR A 145 16.01 2.68 -14.12
C THR A 145 14.61 3.08 -14.56
N GLU A 146 13.74 3.46 -13.62
CA GLU A 146 12.44 4.10 -13.91
C GLU A 146 12.66 5.61 -14.12
N PRO A 147 12.60 6.12 -15.35
CA PRO A 147 12.95 7.51 -15.64
C PRO A 147 12.14 8.55 -14.85
N ALA A 148 10.88 8.24 -14.55
CA ALA A 148 10.00 9.12 -13.79
C ALA A 148 10.51 9.43 -12.37
N LEU A 149 11.39 8.60 -11.77
CA LEU A 149 12.05 8.92 -10.49
C LEU A 149 13.00 10.12 -10.60
N ASN A 150 13.57 10.36 -11.77
CA ASN A 150 14.51 11.45 -12.00
C ASN A 150 13.80 12.76 -12.40
N THR A 151 12.54 12.69 -12.85
CA THR A 151 11.81 13.84 -13.43
C THR A 151 10.65 14.31 -12.57
N THR A 152 10.16 13.47 -11.65
CA THR A 152 9.00 13.83 -10.82
C THR A 152 9.25 15.10 -10.00
N ALA A 153 8.30 16.04 -10.07
CA ALA A 153 8.26 17.23 -9.23
C ALA A 153 7.18 17.15 -8.13
N GLY A 154 6.56 15.97 -7.98
CA GLY A 154 5.51 15.70 -7.01
C GLY A 154 5.86 14.53 -6.10
N GLY A 155 5.00 13.51 -6.08
CA GLY A 155 5.24 12.24 -5.41
C GLY A 155 6.13 11.32 -6.24
N GLY A 156 6.56 10.23 -5.63
CA GLY A 156 7.43 9.21 -6.22
C GLY A 156 8.78 9.15 -5.56
N THR A 157 9.11 8.02 -4.98
CA THR A 157 10.38 7.76 -4.28
C THR A 157 10.91 6.36 -4.62
N PRO A 158 12.22 6.09 -4.43
CA PRO A 158 12.75 4.74 -4.61
C PRO A 158 12.22 3.76 -3.56
N TYR A 159 11.72 4.25 -2.43
CA TYR A 159 11.18 3.41 -1.34
C TYR A 159 9.76 2.90 -1.64
N GLY A 160 9.02 3.59 -2.51
CA GLY A 160 7.66 3.23 -2.90
C GLY A 160 6.95 4.37 -3.63
N ALA A 161 5.79 4.08 -4.20
CA ALA A 161 5.01 5.11 -4.87
C ALA A 161 4.35 6.05 -3.85
N SER A 162 4.34 7.34 -4.16
CA SER A 162 3.72 8.36 -3.32
C SER A 162 2.96 9.39 -4.14
N HIS A 163 2.04 10.12 -3.50
CA HIS A 163 1.23 11.15 -4.12
C HIS A 163 1.16 12.40 -3.23
N VAL A 164 1.44 13.57 -3.81
CA VAL A 164 1.26 14.87 -3.14
C VAL A 164 -0.15 15.36 -3.40
N ALA A 165 -1.06 15.06 -2.47
CA ALA A 165 -2.51 15.25 -2.64
C ALA A 165 -3.02 16.67 -2.40
N GLY A 166 -2.23 17.55 -1.77
CA GLY A 166 -2.70 18.84 -1.27
C GLY A 166 -3.42 18.74 0.09
N PHE A 167 -3.68 19.86 0.73
CA PHE A 167 -4.29 19.88 2.07
C PHE A 167 -5.74 19.39 2.08
N GLY A 168 -6.50 19.64 1.01
CA GLY A 168 -7.86 19.13 0.80
C GLY A 168 -7.91 17.78 0.07
N ALA A 169 -6.76 17.19 -0.25
CA ALA A 169 -6.65 16.00 -1.11
C ALA A 169 -7.26 16.19 -2.52
N GLU A 170 -7.21 17.44 -3.00
CA GLU A 170 -7.82 17.89 -4.27
C GLU A 170 -6.95 17.67 -5.49
N ARG A 171 -5.63 17.54 -5.30
CA ARG A 171 -4.71 17.38 -6.43
C ARG A 171 -4.92 16.04 -7.13
N ALA A 172 -4.92 16.07 -8.44
CA ALA A 172 -4.92 14.88 -9.26
C ALA A 172 -3.56 14.16 -9.16
N ILE A 173 -3.56 12.84 -9.32
CA ILE A 173 -2.32 12.08 -9.47
C ILE A 173 -1.67 12.50 -10.78
N THR A 174 -0.38 12.91 -10.74
CA THR A 174 0.40 13.29 -11.91
C THR A 174 0.74 12.08 -12.78
N GLU A 175 1.15 12.31 -14.03
CA GLU A 175 1.55 11.21 -14.92
C GLU A 175 2.79 10.48 -14.41
N ASP A 176 3.76 11.17 -13.78
CA ASP A 176 4.93 10.52 -13.17
C ASP A 176 4.54 9.67 -11.97
N GLU A 177 3.70 10.18 -11.05
CA GLU A 177 3.19 9.42 -9.92
C GLU A 177 2.43 8.16 -10.36
N LYS A 178 1.60 8.28 -11.41
CA LYS A 178 0.87 7.17 -12.02
C LYS A 178 1.81 6.12 -12.62
N ARG A 179 2.81 6.56 -13.41
CA ARG A 179 3.82 5.66 -13.98
C ARG A 179 4.56 4.90 -12.90
N LEU A 180 5.01 5.58 -11.85
CA LEU A 180 5.74 4.98 -10.74
C LEU A 180 4.85 3.98 -9.97
N ALA A 181 3.57 4.30 -9.73
CA ALA A 181 2.65 3.38 -9.07
C ALA A 181 2.40 2.10 -9.91
N VAL A 182 2.21 2.24 -11.21
CA VAL A 182 2.05 1.11 -12.13
C VAL A 182 3.34 0.27 -12.20
N ALA A 183 4.51 0.92 -12.32
CA ALA A 183 5.80 0.23 -12.34
C ALA A 183 6.06 -0.56 -11.05
N LEU A 184 5.71 0.02 -9.88
CA LEU A 184 5.84 -0.65 -8.58
C LEU A 184 4.97 -1.91 -8.51
N GLY A 185 3.69 -1.81 -8.90
CA GLY A 185 2.78 -2.95 -8.93
C GLY A 185 3.24 -4.06 -9.86
N ALA A 186 3.65 -3.71 -11.08
CA ALA A 186 4.20 -4.67 -12.04
C ALA A 186 5.49 -5.34 -11.53
N ARG A 187 6.36 -4.57 -10.85
CA ARG A 187 7.59 -5.11 -10.25
C ARG A 187 7.26 -6.08 -9.11
N LEU A 188 6.35 -5.73 -8.22
CA LEU A 188 5.87 -6.61 -7.14
C LEU A 188 5.35 -7.93 -7.70
N ALA A 189 4.49 -7.88 -8.73
CA ALA A 189 3.91 -9.06 -9.35
C ALA A 189 4.99 -9.98 -9.95
N ARG A 190 5.97 -9.41 -10.68
CA ARG A 190 7.08 -10.19 -11.26
C ARG A 190 7.90 -10.92 -10.19
N PHE A 191 8.16 -10.29 -9.04
CA PHE A 191 8.86 -10.98 -7.94
C PHE A 191 7.97 -12.05 -7.31
N ALA A 192 6.70 -11.76 -7.05
CA ALA A 192 5.79 -12.74 -6.47
C ALA A 192 5.68 -14.01 -7.33
N LEU A 193 5.57 -13.87 -8.66
CA LEU A 193 5.53 -15.01 -9.58
C LEU A 193 6.85 -15.81 -9.64
N LYS A 194 7.99 -15.18 -9.39
CA LYS A 194 9.29 -15.86 -9.40
C LYS A 194 9.61 -16.60 -8.10
N LEU A 195 8.92 -16.24 -7.01
CA LEU A 195 9.16 -16.82 -5.69
C LEU A 195 8.19 -17.96 -5.34
N GLN A 196 7.27 -18.27 -6.24
CA GLN A 196 6.41 -19.46 -6.18
C GLN A 196 7.12 -20.68 -6.81
#